data_87d9ccf96ef1e2cfdeb9dcab73baa957
#
_entry.id   87d9ccf96ef1e2cfdeb9dcab73baa957
#
_cell.length_a   1.000
_cell.length_b   1.000
_cell.length_c   1.000
_cell.angle_alpha   90.00
_cell.angle_beta   90.00
_cell.angle_gamma   90.00
#
_symmetry.space_group_name_H-M   'P 1'
#
loop_
_entity.id
_entity.type
_entity.pdbx_description
1 polymer ?
#
loop_
_entity_poly.entity_id
_entity_poly.type
_entity_poly.pdbx_seq_one_letter_code
_entity_poly.pdbx_strand_id
1 'polypeptide(L)'
;MAHLQELQRTDFEPHLHRAGAFRLSGEGLPEPVALELVEARSLTKADPGLRRQPFGLVFRGPREPVLPQRIYRLDNPSTGPQDLFLVPIRRDDAGTYYEAIFT
;
A
#
# COMPACT_ATOMS: atom_id res chain seq x y z
N MET A 1 -13.93 11.64 -4.51
CA MET A 1 -12.66 10.98 -4.24
C MET A 1 -12.40 10.99 -2.74
N ALA A 2 -12.06 9.86 -2.16
CA ALA A 2 -11.77 9.77 -0.73
C ALA A 2 -10.40 10.37 -0.43
N HIS A 3 -10.32 11.10 0.69
CA HIS A 3 -9.04 11.58 1.19
C HIS A 3 -8.33 10.46 1.94
N LEU A 4 -6.98 10.52 1.97
CA LEU A 4 -6.18 9.54 2.69
C LEU A 4 -6.64 9.34 4.13
N GLN A 5 -7.02 10.43 4.80
CA GLN A 5 -7.48 10.40 6.19
C GLN A 5 -8.80 9.65 6.38
N GLU A 6 -9.58 9.51 5.32
CA GLU A 6 -10.89 8.86 5.37
C GLU A 6 -10.84 7.39 4.99
N LEU A 7 -9.73 6.93 4.41
CA LEU A 7 -9.60 5.55 4.00
C LEU A 7 -9.48 4.61 5.20
N GLN A 8 -10.13 3.48 5.09
CA GLN A 8 -10.16 2.43 6.11
C GLN A 8 -9.55 1.16 5.53
N ARG A 9 -9.12 0.25 6.41
CA ARG A 9 -8.63 -1.06 5.99
C ARG A 9 -9.61 -1.75 5.03
N THR A 10 -10.90 -1.63 5.29
CA THR A 10 -11.94 -2.25 4.48
C THR A 10 -12.05 -1.68 3.07
N ASP A 11 -11.53 -0.48 2.83
CA ASP A 11 -11.46 0.08 1.48
C ASP A 11 -10.43 -0.64 0.62
N PHE A 12 -9.45 -1.26 1.24
CA PHE A 12 -8.37 -1.97 0.55
C PHE A 12 -8.61 -3.47 0.43
N GLU A 13 -9.37 -4.06 1.36
CA GLU A 13 -9.60 -5.50 1.38
C GLU A 13 -10.11 -6.10 0.05
N PRO A 14 -11.04 -5.44 -0.68
CA PRO A 14 -11.52 -5.99 -1.95
C PRO A 14 -10.43 -6.15 -3.00
N HIS A 15 -9.29 -5.51 -2.81
CA HIS A 15 -8.18 -5.53 -3.77
C HIS A 15 -7.09 -6.53 -3.41
N LEU A 16 -7.24 -7.24 -2.29
CA LEU A 16 -6.28 -8.24 -1.86
C LEU A 16 -6.08 -9.31 -2.93
N HIS A 17 -4.82 -9.66 -3.17
CA HIS A 17 -4.39 -10.72 -4.07
C HIS A 17 -4.80 -10.52 -5.53
N ARG A 18 -5.05 -9.28 -5.93
CA ARG A 18 -5.31 -8.95 -7.33
C ARG A 18 -4.05 -8.39 -7.97
N ALA A 19 -3.48 -9.15 -8.88
CA ALA A 19 -2.23 -8.78 -9.55
C ALA A 19 -2.39 -7.43 -10.26
N GLY A 20 -1.43 -6.53 -10.04
CA GLY A 20 -1.41 -5.25 -10.70
C GLY A 20 -2.53 -4.29 -10.32
N ALA A 21 -3.24 -4.56 -9.21
CA ALA A 21 -4.35 -3.71 -8.79
C ALA A 21 -3.92 -2.30 -8.41
N PHE A 22 -2.65 -2.13 -8.04
CA PHE A 22 -2.09 -0.83 -7.67
C PHE A 22 -0.93 -0.48 -8.57
N ARG A 23 -0.78 0.80 -8.88
CA ARG A 23 0.34 1.29 -9.68
C ARG A 23 1.10 2.33 -8.88
N LEU A 24 2.38 2.07 -8.72
CA LEU A 24 3.29 2.93 -7.98
C LEU A 24 4.03 3.85 -8.94
N SER A 25 4.02 5.13 -8.66
CA SER A 25 4.80 6.09 -9.43
C SER A 25 5.47 7.08 -8.49
N GLY A 26 6.48 7.77 -9.00
CA GLY A 26 7.17 8.75 -8.18
C GLY A 26 8.51 9.13 -8.78
N GLU A 27 9.16 10.05 -8.10
CA GLU A 27 10.46 10.55 -8.51
C GLU A 27 11.46 9.40 -8.54
N GLY A 28 12.24 9.35 -9.61
CA GLY A 28 13.22 8.31 -9.79
C GLY A 28 12.71 7.05 -10.46
N LEU A 29 11.40 6.96 -10.71
CA LEU A 29 10.81 5.82 -11.42
C LEU A 29 10.51 6.21 -12.87
N PRO A 30 11.18 5.59 -13.84
CA PRO A 30 10.93 5.91 -15.25
C PRO A 30 9.55 5.47 -15.72
N GLU A 31 8.97 4.45 -15.09
CA GLU A 31 7.66 3.91 -15.44
C GLU A 31 6.92 3.52 -14.17
N PRO A 32 5.58 3.52 -14.19
CA PRO A 32 4.81 3.00 -13.06
C PRO A 32 5.12 1.53 -12.81
N VAL A 33 5.12 1.14 -11.56
CA VAL A 33 5.40 -0.23 -11.13
C VAL A 33 4.11 -0.85 -10.62
N ALA A 34 3.73 -2.00 -11.18
CA ALA A 34 2.54 -2.73 -10.73
C ALA A 34 2.81 -3.41 -9.40
N LEU A 35 1.90 -3.22 -8.46
CA LEU A 35 1.97 -3.85 -7.14
C LEU A 35 0.71 -4.66 -6.88
N GLU A 36 0.88 -5.72 -6.10
CA GLU A 36 -0.23 -6.53 -5.60
C GLU A 36 -0.33 -6.32 -4.09
N LEU A 37 -1.53 -6.04 -3.59
CA LEU A 37 -1.77 -5.98 -2.16
C LEU A 37 -1.87 -7.41 -1.63
N VAL A 38 -0.98 -7.79 -0.72
CA VAL A 38 -0.93 -9.17 -0.21
C VAL A 38 -1.37 -9.28 1.24
N GLU A 39 -1.44 -8.16 1.97
CA GLU A 39 -1.91 -8.17 3.35
C GLU A 39 -2.54 -6.84 3.71
N ALA A 40 -3.64 -6.90 4.45
CA ALA A 40 -4.27 -5.73 5.05
C ALA A 40 -4.68 -6.14 6.45
N ARG A 41 -4.08 -5.52 7.47
CA ARG A 41 -4.28 -5.96 8.85
C ARG A 41 -4.52 -4.81 9.80
N SER A 42 -5.33 -5.06 10.82
CA SER A 42 -5.49 -4.12 11.94
C SER A 42 -4.23 -4.12 12.78
N LEU A 43 -3.82 -2.95 13.26
CA LEU A 43 -2.66 -2.81 14.12
C LEU A 43 -3.01 -2.77 15.59
N THR A 44 -4.31 -2.68 15.91
CA THR A 44 -4.77 -2.63 17.28
C THR A 44 -6.18 -3.20 17.36
N LYS A 45 -6.65 -3.45 18.59
CA LYS A 45 -8.04 -3.81 18.81
C LYS A 45 -8.92 -2.62 18.47
N ALA A 46 -10.16 -2.89 18.07
CA ALA A 46 -11.12 -1.84 17.76
C ALA A 46 -11.25 -0.90 18.95
N ASP A 47 -11.15 0.40 18.70
CA ASP A 47 -11.27 1.42 19.71
C ASP A 47 -12.27 2.47 19.21
N PRO A 48 -13.48 2.50 19.77
CA PRO A 48 -14.51 3.45 19.32
C PRO A 48 -14.15 4.91 19.55
N GLY A 49 -13.12 5.18 20.37
CA GLY A 49 -12.62 6.53 20.56
C GLY A 49 -11.75 7.03 19.43
N LEU A 50 -11.31 6.14 18.56
CA LEU A 50 -10.49 6.52 17.43
C LEU A 50 -11.33 6.83 16.19
N ARG A 51 -10.97 7.90 15.51
CA ARG A 51 -11.63 8.31 14.28
C ARG A 51 -11.44 7.27 13.18
N ARG A 52 -10.24 6.68 13.13
CA ARG A 52 -9.91 5.60 12.23
C ARG A 52 -9.07 4.58 13.00
N GLN A 53 -9.40 3.31 12.81
CA GLN A 53 -8.60 2.24 13.40
C GLN A 53 -7.27 2.13 12.64
N PRO A 54 -6.12 2.15 13.31
CA PRO A 54 -4.83 2.01 12.60
C PRO A 54 -4.74 0.67 11.90
N PHE A 55 -4.13 0.68 10.71
CA PHE A 55 -3.95 -0.55 9.94
C PHE A 55 -2.67 -0.47 9.11
N GLY A 56 -2.20 -1.65 8.68
CA GLY A 56 -1.04 -1.77 7.83
C GLY A 56 -1.39 -2.49 6.55
N LEU A 57 -0.73 -2.10 5.48
CA LEU A 57 -0.85 -2.74 4.17
C LEU A 57 0.52 -3.24 3.76
N VAL A 58 0.56 -4.43 3.16
CA VAL A 58 1.79 -4.96 2.57
C VAL A 58 1.54 -5.20 1.09
N PHE A 59 2.38 -4.61 0.26
CA PHE A 59 2.33 -4.74 -1.19
C PHE A 59 3.54 -5.55 -1.67
N ARG A 60 3.33 -6.33 -2.73
CA ARG A 60 4.41 -7.04 -3.39
C ARG A 60 4.62 -6.48 -4.79
N GLY A 61 5.86 -6.16 -5.10
CA GLY A 61 6.27 -5.71 -6.42
C GLY A 61 7.36 -6.60 -6.99
N PRO A 62 7.96 -6.21 -8.11
CA PRO A 62 9.05 -6.96 -8.70
C PRO A 62 10.18 -7.21 -7.71
N ARG A 63 10.85 -8.34 -7.87
CA ARG A 63 11.98 -8.69 -7.01
C ARG A 63 13.10 -7.67 -7.11
N GLU A 64 13.30 -7.14 -8.32
CA GLU A 64 14.33 -6.14 -8.59
C GLU A 64 13.77 -5.04 -9.49
N PRO A 65 14.20 -3.79 -9.30
CA PRO A 65 15.04 -3.32 -8.20
C PRO A 65 14.27 -3.18 -6.89
N VAL A 66 14.95 -3.23 -5.77
CA VAL A 66 14.37 -2.88 -4.48
C VAL A 66 14.29 -1.37 -4.41
N LEU A 67 13.08 -0.84 -4.30
CA LEU A 67 12.87 0.60 -4.25
C LEU A 67 13.18 1.15 -2.86
N PRO A 68 13.83 2.32 -2.76
CA PRO A 68 14.14 2.89 -1.46
C PRO A 68 12.86 3.33 -0.72
N GLN A 69 12.94 3.39 0.60
CA GLN A 69 11.83 3.92 1.38
C GLN A 69 11.65 5.40 1.06
N ARG A 70 10.44 5.76 0.71
CA ARG A 70 10.05 7.15 0.45
C ARG A 70 8.56 7.23 0.21
N ILE A 71 8.07 8.45 0.03
CA ILE A 71 6.68 8.67 -0.35
C ILE A 71 6.54 8.43 -1.85
N TYR A 72 5.60 7.56 -2.22
CA TYR A 72 5.26 7.27 -3.61
C TYR A 72 3.79 7.55 -3.83
N ARG A 73 3.43 7.81 -5.07
CA ARG A 73 2.02 7.87 -5.46
C ARG A 73 1.56 6.46 -5.80
N LEU A 74 0.51 6.04 -5.15
CA LEU A 74 -0.11 4.75 -5.37
C LEU A 74 -1.50 4.97 -5.96
N ASP A 75 -1.74 4.44 -7.14
CA ASP A 75 -3.01 4.59 -7.85
C ASP A 75 -3.79 3.29 -7.88
N ASN A 76 -5.08 3.39 -7.65
CA ASN A 76 -6.05 2.31 -7.82
C ASN A 76 -7.37 2.93 -8.21
N PRO A 77 -8.11 2.37 -9.19
CA PRO A 77 -9.36 2.99 -9.65
C PRO A 77 -10.41 3.22 -8.57
N SER A 78 -10.44 2.37 -7.54
CA SER A 78 -11.44 2.48 -6.47
C SER A 78 -11.04 3.45 -5.38
N THR A 79 -9.76 3.44 -4.96
CA THR A 79 -9.30 4.29 -3.87
C THR A 79 -8.77 5.62 -4.35
N GLY A 80 -8.51 5.76 -5.66
CA GLY A 80 -7.90 6.95 -6.23
C GLY A 80 -6.41 7.04 -5.93
N PRO A 81 -5.76 8.12 -6.38
CA PRO A 81 -4.34 8.31 -6.11
C PRO A 81 -4.11 8.70 -4.65
N GLN A 82 -3.12 8.06 -4.03
CA GLN A 82 -2.73 8.32 -2.64
C GLN A 82 -1.22 8.44 -2.58
N ASP A 83 -0.72 9.37 -1.79
CA ASP A 83 0.69 9.47 -1.52
C ASP A 83 0.97 8.71 -0.22
N LEU A 84 1.73 7.63 -0.31
CA LEU A 84 2.00 6.76 0.82
C LEU A 84 3.50 6.60 1.04
N PHE A 85 3.89 6.60 2.31
CA PHE A 85 5.26 6.26 2.69
C PHE A 85 5.39 4.74 2.68
N LEU A 86 6.19 4.22 1.75
CA LEU A 86 6.42 2.79 1.60
C LEU A 86 7.81 2.42 2.06
N VAL A 87 7.91 1.35 2.84
CA VAL A 87 9.16 0.86 3.39
C VAL A 87 9.38 -0.57 2.92
N PRO A 88 10.51 -0.88 2.24
CA PRO A 88 10.81 -2.26 1.88
C PRO A 88 11.07 -3.07 3.17
N ILE A 89 10.37 -4.19 3.33
CA ILE A 89 10.46 -4.98 4.55
C ILE A 89 11.09 -6.36 4.34
N ARG A 90 11.01 -6.91 3.13
CA ARG A 90 11.66 -8.19 2.82
C ARG A 90 11.62 -8.43 1.31
N ARG A 91 12.38 -9.42 0.88
CA ARG A 91 12.41 -9.87 -0.50
C ARG A 91 12.53 -11.39 -0.52
N ASP A 92 11.76 -12.03 -1.40
CA ASP A 92 11.87 -13.47 -1.62
C ASP A 92 11.77 -13.76 -3.14
N ASP A 93 11.62 -15.03 -3.51
CA ASP A 93 11.54 -15.40 -4.92
C ASP A 93 10.32 -14.81 -5.64
N ALA A 94 9.26 -14.51 -4.90
CA ALA A 94 8.04 -13.97 -5.47
C ALA A 94 8.09 -12.46 -5.70
N GLY A 95 8.98 -11.74 -5.01
CA GLY A 95 9.08 -10.31 -5.19
C GLY A 95 9.67 -9.58 -3.99
N THR A 96 9.59 -8.26 -4.03
CA THR A 96 9.95 -7.40 -2.92
C THR A 96 8.68 -6.87 -2.27
N TYR A 97 8.66 -6.83 -0.94
CA TYR A 97 7.48 -6.46 -0.15
C TYR A 97 7.69 -5.10 0.49
N TYR A 98 6.65 -4.28 0.44
CA TYR A 98 6.67 -2.92 0.96
C TYR A 98 5.50 -2.72 1.90
N GLU A 99 5.74 -2.02 3.00
CA GLU A 99 4.71 -1.77 4.00
C GLU A 99 4.33 -0.30 4.05
N ALA A 100 3.03 -0.04 4.19
CA ALA A 100 2.49 1.28 4.48
C ALA A 100 1.66 1.20 5.75
N ILE A 101 1.87 2.15 6.66
CA ILE A 101 1.15 2.20 7.93
C ILE A 101 0.20 3.40 7.93
N PHE A 102 -1.04 3.16 8.29
CA PHE A 102 -2.07 4.19 8.42
C PHE A 102 -2.43 4.34 9.90
N THR A 103 -2.36 5.55 10.41
CA THR A 103 -2.70 5.86 11.81
C THR A 103 -3.74 6.99 11.99
#